data_8ccfbd1b93bd89a1cdaac7da321149f6
#
_entry.id   8ccfbd1b93bd89a1cdaac7da321149f6
#
_cell.length_a   1.000
_cell.length_b   1.000
_cell.length_c   1.000
_cell.angle_alpha   90.00
_cell.angle_beta   90.00
_cell.angle_gamma   90.00
#
_symmetry.space_group_name_H-M   'P 1'
#
loop_
_entity.id
_entity.type
_entity.pdbx_description
1 polymer ?
#
loop_
_entity_poly.entity_id
_entity_poly.type
_entity_poly.pdbx_seq_one_letter_code
_entity_poly.pdbx_strand_id
1 'polypeptide(L)'
;MKLLGDRHFVARQDQMVIATMLASGTAAFNTTLDNAAAVDQGGGVVRIPSTAHGFKAGSHIGIRGSTNYDGIYELVAVAANTFDIYATYVAETFAGTETARPELGPGCHFRAFEVRLHMSDVGAAENFVTGLDSGVGSDFDVALDSQDMNALANYVLDLFAQRKFFNADDVLYWTHANTNARTWGLEVKYQPIDS
;
A
#
# COMPACT_ATOMS: atom_id res chain seq x y z
N MET A 1 27.69 -33.42 28.93
CA MET A 1 26.47 -32.64 28.79
C MET A 1 26.73 -31.67 27.65
N LYS A 2 26.19 -31.96 26.43
CA LYS A 2 26.38 -31.10 25.25
C LYS A 2 25.25 -30.08 25.25
N LEU A 3 25.59 -28.79 25.31
CA LEU A 3 24.67 -27.68 25.13
C LEU A 3 24.15 -27.68 23.69
N LEU A 4 22.90 -28.10 23.49
CA LEU A 4 22.15 -28.09 22.22
C LEU A 4 21.53 -26.71 21.94
N GLY A 5 22.01 -25.63 22.60
CA GLY A 5 21.39 -24.30 22.54
C GLY A 5 21.79 -23.40 21.36
N ASP A 6 23.01 -23.54 20.83
CA ASP A 6 23.58 -22.50 19.97
C ASP A 6 23.25 -22.64 18.47
N ARG A 7 22.79 -23.79 18.02
CA ARG A 7 22.52 -23.98 16.57
C ARG A 7 21.16 -23.46 16.09
N HIS A 8 20.20 -23.31 17.00
CA HIS A 8 18.87 -22.82 16.63
C HIS A 8 18.80 -21.30 16.48
N PHE A 9 19.67 -20.57 17.15
CA PHE A 9 19.66 -19.10 17.07
C PHE A 9 20.33 -18.56 15.80
N VAL A 10 21.37 -19.21 15.32
CA VAL A 10 22.10 -18.79 14.10
C VAL A 10 21.27 -19.07 12.84
N ALA A 11 20.55 -20.20 12.77
CA ALA A 11 19.75 -20.55 11.61
C ALA A 11 18.51 -19.63 11.40
N ARG A 12 18.00 -19.00 12.45
CA ARG A 12 16.88 -18.05 12.34
C ARG A 12 17.30 -16.63 11.96
N GLN A 13 18.52 -16.22 12.21
CA GLN A 13 19.04 -14.93 11.75
C GLN A 13 19.29 -14.90 10.25
N ASP A 14 19.65 -16.03 9.65
CA ASP A 14 19.92 -16.15 8.20
C ASP A 14 18.62 -16.20 7.36
N GLN A 15 17.45 -16.29 7.98
CA GLN A 15 16.14 -16.34 7.32
C GLN A 15 15.31 -15.06 7.49
N MET A 16 15.91 -13.96 7.95
CA MET A 16 15.21 -12.69 8.07
C MET A 16 15.06 -12.05 6.68
N VAL A 17 13.96 -12.36 6.00
CA VAL A 17 13.63 -11.75 4.71
C VAL A 17 12.99 -10.39 4.99
N ILE A 18 13.71 -9.31 4.69
CA ILE A 18 13.12 -7.98 4.64
C ILE A 18 12.54 -7.80 3.24
N ALA A 19 11.24 -7.64 3.17
CA ALA A 19 10.54 -7.31 1.94
C ALA A 19 10.37 -5.79 1.82
N THR A 20 10.18 -5.33 0.59
CA THR A 20 9.96 -3.91 0.30
C THR A 20 8.69 -3.79 -0.54
N MET A 21 7.74 -3.01 -0.07
CA MET A 21 6.60 -2.55 -0.86
C MET A 21 6.95 -1.20 -1.46
N LEU A 22 6.63 -1.02 -2.74
CA LEU A 22 6.83 0.23 -3.48
C LEU A 22 5.51 0.73 -4.05
N ALA A 23 5.33 2.04 -4.04
CA ALA A 23 4.29 2.71 -4.81
C ALA A 23 4.80 4.06 -5.30
N SER A 24 4.28 4.54 -6.43
CA SER A 24 4.64 5.87 -6.94
C SER A 24 3.53 6.46 -7.79
N GLY A 25 3.51 7.79 -7.89
CA GLY A 25 2.48 8.49 -8.64
C GLY A 25 2.72 9.98 -8.77
N THR A 26 1.72 10.67 -9.32
CA THR A 26 1.73 12.13 -9.55
C THR A 26 0.43 12.81 -9.10
N ALA A 27 -0.58 12.05 -8.68
CA ALA A 27 -1.85 12.56 -8.15
C ALA A 27 -1.95 12.31 -6.64
N ALA A 28 -3.13 12.52 -6.08
CA ALA A 28 -3.44 12.13 -4.71
C ALA A 28 -3.17 10.63 -4.48
N PHE A 29 -2.84 10.25 -3.23
CA PHE A 29 -2.62 8.86 -2.87
C PHE A 29 -3.93 8.05 -2.89
N ASN A 30 -5.05 8.69 -2.59
CA ASN A 30 -6.37 8.08 -2.64
C ASN A 30 -7.11 8.60 -3.88
N THR A 31 -7.50 7.71 -4.77
CA THR A 31 -8.27 8.02 -5.98
C THR A 31 -9.57 7.23 -5.98
N THR A 32 -10.59 7.74 -6.65
CA THR A 32 -11.87 7.06 -6.84
C THR A 32 -11.85 6.28 -8.15
N LEU A 33 -12.46 5.10 -8.18
CA LEU A 33 -12.71 4.40 -9.43
C LEU A 33 -13.85 5.09 -10.18
N ASP A 34 -13.81 5.07 -11.50
CA ASP A 34 -14.85 5.68 -12.32
C ASP A 34 -16.13 4.82 -12.29
N ASN A 35 -17.29 5.46 -12.45
CA ASN A 35 -18.55 4.73 -12.70
C ASN A 35 -18.52 4.11 -14.10
N ALA A 36 -17.79 3.00 -14.22
CA ALA A 36 -17.58 2.27 -15.46
C ALA A 36 -17.26 0.80 -15.18
N ALA A 37 -17.33 -0.06 -16.20
CA ALA A 37 -17.10 -1.49 -16.05
C ALA A 37 -15.59 -1.84 -16.02
N ALA A 38 -15.26 -2.84 -15.20
CA ALA A 38 -13.99 -3.56 -15.33
C ALA A 38 -13.94 -4.27 -16.71
N VAL A 39 -12.76 -4.38 -17.30
CA VAL A 39 -12.59 -4.96 -18.64
C VAL A 39 -11.57 -6.08 -18.62
N ASP A 40 -11.96 -7.25 -19.14
CA ASP A 40 -11.05 -8.38 -19.35
C ASP A 40 -10.02 -8.05 -20.43
N GLN A 41 -8.74 -8.07 -20.09
CA GLN A 41 -7.63 -7.91 -21.03
C GLN A 41 -7.08 -9.25 -21.52
N GLY A 42 -7.63 -10.36 -21.01
CA GLY A 42 -7.11 -11.71 -21.24
C GLY A 42 -5.89 -12.05 -20.38
N GLY A 43 -5.53 -13.33 -20.35
CA GLY A 43 -4.34 -13.78 -19.61
C GLY A 43 -4.39 -13.58 -18.09
N GLY A 44 -5.56 -13.40 -17.50
CA GLY A 44 -5.70 -13.10 -16.06
C GLY A 44 -5.40 -11.64 -15.71
N VAL A 45 -5.50 -10.73 -16.67
CA VAL A 45 -5.33 -9.29 -16.50
C VAL A 45 -6.69 -8.60 -16.61
N VAL A 46 -7.00 -7.75 -15.64
CA VAL A 46 -8.24 -6.96 -15.59
C VAL A 46 -7.89 -5.49 -15.57
N ARG A 47 -8.53 -4.72 -16.42
CA ARG A 47 -8.43 -3.27 -16.48
C ARG A 47 -9.46 -2.61 -15.59
N ILE A 48 -9.01 -1.71 -14.75
CA ILE A 48 -9.80 -0.95 -13.78
C ILE A 48 -9.85 0.52 -14.23
N PRO A 49 -11.04 1.10 -14.40
CA PRO A 49 -11.20 2.50 -14.77
C PRO A 49 -11.01 3.42 -13.57
N SER A 50 -10.13 4.41 -13.70
CA SER A 50 -9.89 5.43 -12.68
C SER A 50 -9.23 6.64 -13.35
N THR A 51 -10.02 7.69 -13.56
CA THR A 51 -9.57 8.92 -14.25
C THR A 51 -8.51 9.66 -13.44
N ALA A 52 -7.43 10.03 -14.12
CA ALA A 52 -6.34 10.84 -13.56
C ALA A 52 -5.74 10.28 -12.25
N HIS A 53 -5.76 8.96 -12.06
CA HIS A 53 -5.26 8.31 -10.85
C HIS A 53 -3.77 8.58 -10.57
N GLY A 54 -2.99 8.86 -11.59
CA GLY A 54 -1.59 9.24 -11.49
C GLY A 54 -0.60 8.16 -11.03
N PHE A 55 -1.04 6.95 -10.69
CA PHE A 55 -0.16 5.83 -10.29
C PHE A 55 0.76 5.39 -11.43
N LYS A 56 1.85 4.72 -11.06
CA LYS A 56 2.80 4.13 -12.01
C LYS A 56 2.78 2.61 -11.93
N ALA A 57 3.15 1.94 -13.00
CA ALA A 57 3.30 0.49 -13.03
C ALA A 57 4.30 0.03 -11.97
N GLY A 58 4.07 -1.14 -11.38
CA GLY A 58 4.82 -1.67 -10.25
C GLY A 58 4.39 -1.12 -8.88
N SER A 59 3.43 -0.18 -8.82
CA SER A 59 2.88 0.29 -7.55
C SER A 59 1.98 -0.77 -6.91
N HIS A 60 2.10 -0.94 -5.58
CA HIS A 60 1.19 -1.77 -4.77
C HIS A 60 0.01 -0.92 -4.29
N ILE A 61 -1.18 -1.25 -4.77
CA ILE A 61 -2.41 -0.47 -4.56
C ILE A 61 -3.50 -1.38 -4.01
N GLY A 62 -4.16 -0.94 -2.95
CA GLY A 62 -5.40 -1.54 -2.45
C GLY A 62 -6.61 -0.96 -3.16
N ILE A 63 -7.52 -1.80 -3.63
CA ILE A 63 -8.85 -1.43 -4.11
C ILE A 63 -9.83 -1.73 -2.98
N ARG A 64 -10.74 -0.79 -2.68
CA ARG A 64 -11.72 -0.89 -1.59
C ARG A 64 -13.11 -0.48 -2.03
N GLY A 65 -14.11 -1.20 -1.50
CA GLY A 65 -15.53 -0.95 -1.73
C GLY A 65 -16.09 -1.59 -2.98
N SER A 66 -15.30 -2.35 -3.75
CA SER A 66 -15.78 -3.12 -4.90
C SER A 66 -16.39 -4.46 -4.45
N THR A 67 -17.20 -5.07 -5.29
CA THR A 67 -17.80 -6.38 -5.00
C THR A 67 -16.85 -7.53 -5.29
N ASN A 68 -16.05 -7.42 -6.38
CA ASN A 68 -15.25 -8.54 -6.89
C ASN A 68 -13.74 -8.25 -6.89
N TYR A 69 -13.33 -7.00 -6.68
CA TYR A 69 -11.93 -6.58 -6.82
C TYR A 69 -11.36 -5.96 -5.54
N ASP A 70 -12.02 -6.09 -4.39
CA ASP A 70 -11.39 -5.71 -3.12
C ASP A 70 -10.15 -6.55 -2.88
N GLY A 71 -9.02 -5.88 -2.69
CA GLY A 71 -7.73 -6.55 -2.52
C GLY A 71 -6.55 -5.61 -2.74
N ILE A 72 -5.35 -6.14 -2.54
CA ILE A 72 -4.09 -5.43 -2.78
C ILE A 72 -3.42 -6.03 -4.01
N TYR A 73 -3.03 -5.19 -4.95
CA TYR A 73 -2.49 -5.58 -6.25
C TYR A 73 -1.23 -4.80 -6.59
N GLU A 74 -0.30 -5.45 -7.28
CA GLU A 74 0.74 -4.76 -8.03
C GLU A 74 0.18 -4.36 -9.39
N LEU A 75 0.34 -3.08 -9.78
CA LEU A 75 -0.13 -2.57 -11.06
C LEU A 75 0.78 -3.05 -12.19
N VAL A 76 0.20 -3.83 -13.11
CA VAL A 76 0.91 -4.43 -14.26
C VAL A 76 1.18 -3.40 -15.35
N ALA A 77 0.16 -2.61 -15.66
CA ALA A 77 0.23 -1.53 -16.65
C ALA A 77 -0.66 -0.36 -16.22
N VAL A 78 -0.36 0.83 -16.70
CA VAL A 78 -1.12 2.05 -16.40
C VAL A 78 -1.27 2.92 -17.64
N ALA A 79 -2.42 3.58 -17.73
CA ALA A 79 -2.69 4.66 -18.68
C ALA A 79 -3.27 5.84 -17.89
N ALA A 80 -3.54 6.97 -18.52
CA ALA A 80 -3.99 8.19 -17.81
C ALA A 80 -5.27 7.98 -16.98
N ASN A 81 -6.18 7.11 -17.44
CA ASN A 81 -7.50 6.91 -16.86
C ASN A 81 -7.80 5.44 -16.53
N THR A 82 -6.82 4.56 -16.56
CA THR A 82 -6.98 3.13 -16.24
C THR A 82 -5.69 2.54 -15.70
N PHE A 83 -5.81 1.50 -14.89
CA PHE A 83 -4.70 0.63 -14.53
C PHE A 83 -5.10 -0.84 -14.64
N ASP A 84 -4.12 -1.69 -14.86
CA ASP A 84 -4.30 -3.12 -15.03
C ASP A 84 -3.75 -3.89 -13.83
N ILE A 85 -4.49 -4.89 -13.36
CA ILE A 85 -4.14 -5.77 -12.23
C ILE A 85 -4.17 -7.23 -12.66
N TYR A 86 -3.43 -8.10 -11.99
CA TYR A 86 -3.62 -9.54 -12.09
C TYR A 86 -4.79 -9.96 -11.21
N ALA A 87 -5.89 -10.41 -11.85
CA ALA A 87 -7.07 -10.94 -11.18
C ALA A 87 -7.86 -11.85 -12.14
N THR A 88 -8.67 -12.74 -11.55
CA THR A 88 -9.70 -13.44 -12.36
C THR A 88 -10.78 -12.43 -12.72
N TYR A 89 -11.07 -12.33 -14.04
CA TYR A 89 -12.12 -11.43 -14.47
C TYR A 89 -13.50 -11.89 -13.98
N VAL A 90 -14.20 -10.98 -13.34
CA VAL A 90 -15.61 -11.07 -12.98
C VAL A 90 -16.27 -9.78 -13.42
N ALA A 91 -17.39 -9.87 -14.17
CA ALA A 91 -18.08 -8.68 -14.65
C ALA A 91 -18.55 -7.82 -13.47
N GLU A 92 -18.09 -6.58 -13.42
CA GLU A 92 -18.49 -5.57 -12.43
C GLU A 92 -18.50 -4.19 -13.07
N THR A 93 -19.51 -3.40 -12.73
CA THR A 93 -19.55 -1.96 -13.03
C THR A 93 -19.43 -1.23 -11.70
N PHE A 94 -18.37 -0.46 -11.55
CA PHE A 94 -18.14 0.33 -10.35
C PHE A 94 -19.17 1.46 -10.23
N ALA A 95 -19.50 1.81 -9.01
CA ALA A 95 -20.49 2.87 -8.71
C ALA A 95 -19.88 4.29 -8.71
N GLY A 96 -18.53 4.39 -8.75
CA GLY A 96 -17.82 5.65 -8.61
C GLY A 96 -17.62 6.07 -7.15
N THR A 97 -17.76 5.13 -6.23
CA THR A 97 -17.52 5.32 -4.77
C THR A 97 -16.37 4.46 -4.25
N GLU A 98 -15.98 3.48 -5.02
CA GLU A 98 -14.83 2.62 -4.76
C GLU A 98 -13.54 3.43 -4.83
N THR A 99 -12.56 3.03 -4.04
CA THR A 99 -11.29 3.76 -3.94
C THR A 99 -10.09 2.88 -4.23
N ALA A 100 -8.99 3.52 -4.64
CA ALA A 100 -7.69 2.89 -4.78
C ALA A 100 -6.62 3.76 -4.13
N ARG A 101 -5.72 3.15 -3.33
CA ARG A 101 -4.65 3.85 -2.60
C ARG A 101 -3.46 2.91 -2.33
N PRO A 102 -2.24 3.44 -2.05
CA PRO A 102 -1.12 2.61 -1.62
C PRO A 102 -1.46 1.84 -0.33
N GLU A 103 -1.27 0.51 -0.35
CA GLU A 103 -1.55 -0.37 0.80
C GLU A 103 -0.52 -1.50 0.93
N LEU A 104 -0.28 -1.93 2.17
CA LEU A 104 0.51 -3.10 2.53
C LEU A 104 -0.33 -4.01 3.43
N GLY A 105 -0.64 -5.21 2.97
CA GLY A 105 -1.29 -6.28 3.72
C GLY A 105 -0.78 -7.63 3.17
N PRO A 106 0.30 -8.19 3.71
CA PRO A 106 0.92 -9.38 3.16
C PRO A 106 0.14 -10.68 3.40
N GLY A 107 -1.01 -10.62 4.10
CA GLY A 107 -1.85 -11.79 4.40
C GLY A 107 -1.22 -12.75 5.43
N CYS A 108 -0.22 -12.32 6.15
CA CYS A 108 0.42 -13.05 7.26
C CYS A 108 0.82 -12.04 8.34
N HIS A 109 1.16 -12.52 9.54
CA HIS A 109 1.72 -11.61 10.55
C HIS A 109 2.97 -10.92 10.00
N PHE A 110 3.15 -9.64 10.29
CA PHE A 110 4.31 -8.91 9.80
C PHE A 110 4.79 -7.84 10.77
N ARG A 111 5.98 -7.35 10.53
CA ARG A 111 6.59 -6.22 11.20
C ARG A 111 6.97 -5.19 10.16
N ALA A 112 6.48 -3.97 10.30
CA ALA A 112 6.96 -2.85 9.51
C ALA A 112 8.15 -2.17 10.23
N PHE A 113 9.14 -1.77 9.47
CA PHE A 113 10.37 -1.13 9.98
C PHE A 113 10.38 0.36 9.68
N GLU A 114 10.10 0.70 8.45
CA GLU A 114 10.32 2.05 7.97
C GLU A 114 9.37 2.36 6.81
N VAL A 115 8.81 3.55 6.83
CA VAL A 115 8.07 4.14 5.71
C VAL A 115 8.85 5.35 5.23
N ARG A 116 9.14 5.44 3.94
CA ARG A 116 9.83 6.57 3.30
C ARG A 116 8.94 7.18 2.24
N LEU A 117 8.66 8.45 2.38
CA LEU A 117 8.05 9.26 1.32
C LEU A 117 9.10 10.21 0.73
N HIS A 118 9.19 10.22 -0.59
CA HIS A 118 9.94 11.21 -1.36
C HIS A 118 9.00 11.89 -2.35
N MET A 119 9.06 13.22 -2.42
CA MET A 119 8.36 14.02 -3.42
C MET A 119 9.37 14.83 -4.23
N SER A 120 9.04 15.13 -5.49
CA SER A 120 9.92 15.88 -6.41
C SER A 120 10.20 17.30 -5.95
N ASP A 121 9.38 17.85 -5.06
CA ASP A 121 9.52 19.18 -4.44
C ASP A 121 8.66 19.20 -3.17
N VAL A 122 8.73 20.29 -2.39
CA VAL A 122 7.97 20.45 -1.15
C VAL A 122 6.46 20.35 -1.38
N GLY A 123 5.78 19.75 -0.41
CA GLY A 123 4.33 19.62 -0.39
C GLY A 123 3.62 20.94 -0.08
N ALA A 124 2.28 20.90 -0.13
CA ALA A 124 1.41 21.92 0.44
C ALA A 124 1.21 21.69 1.95
N ALA A 125 0.47 22.58 2.61
CA ALA A 125 0.02 22.41 4.00
C ALA A 125 -1.09 21.34 4.05
N GLU A 126 -0.70 20.09 3.92
CA GLU A 126 -1.56 18.90 3.90
C GLU A 126 -0.83 17.69 4.47
N ASN A 127 -1.57 16.81 5.13
CA ASN A 127 -0.97 15.70 5.85
C ASN A 127 -0.69 14.49 4.95
N PHE A 128 0.49 13.89 5.14
CA PHE A 128 0.76 12.50 4.80
C PHE A 128 0.39 11.66 6.02
N VAL A 129 -0.54 10.73 5.87
CA VAL A 129 -1.04 9.89 6.95
C VAL A 129 -0.65 8.44 6.70
N THR A 130 -0.09 7.79 7.71
CA THR A 130 0.05 6.34 7.79
C THR A 130 -1.08 5.81 8.68
N GLY A 131 -1.98 5.04 8.11
CA GLY A 131 -3.11 4.45 8.81
C GLY A 131 -3.03 2.94 8.93
N LEU A 132 -3.74 2.41 9.89
CA LEU A 132 -4.00 0.98 10.10
C LEU A 132 -5.49 0.73 9.90
N ASP A 133 -5.81 -0.22 9.03
CA ASP A 133 -7.08 -0.92 8.93
C ASP A 133 -6.86 -2.29 9.60
N SER A 134 -7.53 -2.53 10.71
CA SER A 134 -7.29 -3.67 11.57
C SER A 134 -7.90 -4.99 11.09
N GLY A 135 -8.70 -4.96 10.01
CA GLY A 135 -9.41 -6.14 9.51
C GLY A 135 -10.54 -6.67 10.41
N VAL A 136 -10.72 -6.09 11.62
CA VAL A 136 -11.75 -6.51 12.60
C VAL A 136 -12.88 -5.49 12.77
N GLY A 137 -12.89 -4.45 11.93
CA GLY A 137 -13.91 -3.40 11.87
C GLY A 137 -13.37 -2.02 12.17
N SER A 138 -14.07 -1.00 11.67
CA SER A 138 -13.64 0.41 11.68
C SER A 138 -13.39 0.99 13.07
N ASP A 139 -13.95 0.39 14.13
CA ASP A 139 -13.72 0.84 15.52
C ASP A 139 -12.26 0.64 15.99
N PHE A 140 -11.51 -0.19 15.29
CA PHE A 140 -10.11 -0.50 15.59
C PHE A 140 -9.13 0.13 14.58
N ASP A 141 -9.65 0.84 13.59
CA ASP A 141 -8.83 1.57 12.61
C ASP A 141 -8.25 2.81 13.25
N VAL A 142 -6.99 3.08 12.99
CA VAL A 142 -6.29 4.19 13.62
C VAL A 142 -5.25 4.82 12.70
N ALA A 143 -5.11 6.13 12.77
CA ALA A 143 -3.94 6.81 12.23
C ALA A 143 -2.74 6.53 13.15
N LEU A 144 -1.74 5.84 12.62
CA LEU A 144 -0.49 5.55 13.34
C LEU A 144 0.43 6.76 13.38
N ASP A 145 0.38 7.57 12.33
CA ASP A 145 1.18 8.78 12.18
C ASP A 145 0.52 9.76 11.21
N SER A 146 0.78 11.05 11.42
CA SER A 146 0.28 12.13 10.56
C SER A 146 1.30 13.27 10.51
N GLN A 147 1.93 13.46 9.34
CA GLN A 147 2.95 14.46 9.10
C GLN A 147 2.44 15.54 8.16
N ASP A 148 2.46 16.80 8.59
CA ASP A 148 2.26 17.95 7.69
C ASP A 148 3.45 18.07 6.72
N MET A 149 3.17 18.01 5.43
CA MET A 149 4.17 18.07 4.37
C MET A 149 4.51 19.49 3.93
N ASN A 150 4.01 20.50 4.62
CA ASN A 150 4.34 21.88 4.34
C ASN A 150 5.86 22.11 4.40
N ALA A 151 6.43 22.58 3.30
CA ALA A 151 7.87 22.79 3.12
C ALA A 151 8.75 21.53 3.25
N LEU A 152 8.17 20.32 3.21
CA LEU A 152 8.90 19.04 3.21
C LEU A 152 8.76 18.34 1.86
N ALA A 153 9.89 17.86 1.32
CA ALA A 153 9.92 16.98 0.15
C ALA A 153 10.20 15.52 0.51
N ASN A 154 10.62 15.26 1.75
CA ASN A 154 10.96 13.93 2.21
C ASN A 154 10.44 13.72 3.63
N TYR A 155 9.96 12.51 3.89
CA TYR A 155 9.58 12.07 5.23
C TYR A 155 9.99 10.62 5.47
N VAL A 156 10.46 10.32 6.68
CA VAL A 156 10.81 8.97 7.10
C VAL A 156 10.13 8.69 8.44
N LEU A 157 9.27 7.69 8.48
CA LEU A 157 8.66 7.17 9.69
C LEU A 157 9.39 5.91 10.13
N ASP A 158 10.01 5.95 11.31
CA ASP A 158 10.65 4.79 11.95
C ASP A 158 9.62 4.01 12.79
N LEU A 159 9.13 2.91 12.24
CA LEU A 159 8.23 1.98 12.93
C LEU A 159 9.00 0.92 13.75
N PHE A 160 10.29 0.74 13.47
CA PHE A 160 11.12 -0.22 14.21
C PHE A 160 11.29 0.17 15.68
N ALA A 161 11.52 1.44 15.95
CA ALA A 161 11.64 1.94 17.32
C ALA A 161 10.36 1.74 18.13
N GLN A 162 9.20 1.73 17.47
CA GLN A 162 7.90 1.49 18.08
C GLN A 162 7.59 0.00 18.29
N ARG A 163 8.43 -0.92 17.79
CA ARG A 163 8.26 -2.39 17.87
C ARG A 163 6.87 -2.87 17.46
N LYS A 164 6.28 -2.27 16.43
CA LYS A 164 4.93 -2.60 15.99
C LYS A 164 4.90 -3.93 15.24
N PHE A 165 4.07 -4.83 15.72
CA PHE A 165 3.68 -6.07 15.05
C PHE A 165 2.24 -5.91 14.57
N PHE A 166 1.97 -6.47 13.41
CA PHE A 166 0.67 -6.44 12.76
C PHE A 166 0.18 -7.86 12.55
N ASN A 167 -1.13 -8.06 12.67
CA ASN A 167 -1.77 -9.35 12.43
C ASN A 167 -1.87 -9.63 10.92
N ALA A 168 -2.27 -10.86 10.58
CA ALA A 168 -2.40 -11.27 9.18
C ALA A 168 -3.45 -10.48 8.41
N ASP A 169 -4.52 -10.04 9.10
CA ASP A 169 -5.62 -9.29 8.51
C ASP A 169 -5.42 -7.77 8.57
N ASP A 170 -4.36 -7.30 9.25
CA ASP A 170 -4.04 -5.88 9.33
C ASP A 170 -3.52 -5.36 7.99
N VAL A 171 -3.98 -4.18 7.60
CA VAL A 171 -3.52 -3.46 6.40
C VAL A 171 -3.00 -2.09 6.79
N LEU A 172 -1.75 -1.80 6.44
CA LEU A 172 -1.24 -0.44 6.46
C LEU A 172 -1.62 0.27 5.17
N TYR A 173 -2.09 1.50 5.30
CA TYR A 173 -2.44 2.33 4.15
C TYR A 173 -1.90 3.75 4.29
N TRP A 174 -1.77 4.43 3.16
CA TRP A 174 -1.26 5.80 3.12
C TRP A 174 -2.18 6.70 2.34
N THR A 175 -2.38 7.91 2.88
CA THR A 175 -3.15 8.97 2.23
C THR A 175 -2.36 10.28 2.21
N HIS A 176 -2.48 11.02 1.12
CA HIS A 176 -1.92 12.37 0.93
C HIS A 176 -2.66 13.03 -0.24
N ALA A 177 -3.15 14.25 -0.06
CA ALA A 177 -3.92 14.94 -1.08
C ALA A 177 -3.08 15.34 -2.30
N ASN A 178 -1.78 15.63 -2.08
CA ASN A 178 -0.82 16.01 -3.12
C ASN A 178 -1.35 17.11 -4.07
N THR A 179 -1.98 18.15 -3.49
CA THR A 179 -2.63 19.22 -4.28
C THR A 179 -1.66 19.98 -5.18
N ASN A 180 -0.37 19.97 -4.85
CA ASN A 180 0.69 20.54 -5.69
C ASN A 180 1.11 19.62 -6.85
N ALA A 181 0.45 18.47 -7.05
CA ALA A 181 0.72 17.50 -8.11
C ALA A 181 2.22 17.13 -8.22
N ARG A 182 2.88 16.90 -7.08
CA ARG A 182 4.27 16.45 -7.05
C ARG A 182 4.38 15.01 -7.47
N THR A 183 5.43 14.66 -8.21
CA THR A 183 5.80 13.25 -8.39
C THR A 183 6.28 12.72 -7.05
N TRP A 184 5.73 11.60 -6.62
CA TRP A 184 6.06 10.96 -5.35
C TRP A 184 6.47 9.50 -5.51
N GLY A 185 7.27 9.03 -4.57
CA GLY A 185 7.62 7.64 -4.36
C GLY A 185 7.47 7.29 -2.89
N LEU A 186 6.85 6.15 -2.63
CA LEU A 186 6.66 5.55 -1.32
C LEU A 186 7.39 4.22 -1.26
N GLU A 187 8.23 4.04 -0.24
CA GLU A 187 8.91 2.78 0.07
C GLU A 187 8.54 2.35 1.49
N VAL A 188 8.17 1.09 1.65
CA VAL A 188 7.88 0.49 2.96
C VAL A 188 8.72 -0.77 3.12
N LYS A 189 9.55 -0.80 4.17
CA LYS A 189 10.33 -1.98 4.55
C LYS A 189 9.60 -2.76 5.62
N TYR A 190 9.39 -4.04 5.37
CA TYR A 190 8.69 -4.92 6.30
C TYR A 190 9.27 -6.34 6.29
N GLN A 191 8.95 -7.10 7.30
CA GLN A 191 9.29 -8.50 7.45
C GLN A 191 8.01 -9.32 7.63
N PRO A 192 7.68 -10.22 6.70
CA PRO A 192 6.70 -11.27 6.96
C PRO A 192 7.18 -12.16 8.12
N ILE A 193 6.25 -12.56 8.99
CA ILE A 193 6.53 -13.44 10.12
C ILE A 193 5.64 -14.66 9.95
N ASP A 194 6.27 -15.79 9.63
CA ASP A 194 5.55 -17.07 9.58
C ASP A 194 5.11 -17.44 11.00
N SER A 195 3.86 -17.84 11.13
CA SER A 195 3.26 -18.32 12.40
C SER A 195 3.64 -19.77 12.71
#